data_c94c13cb00e8f908e1305833ee897c55
#
_entry.id   c94c13cb00e8f908e1305833ee897c55
#
_cell.length_a   1.000
_cell.length_b   1.000
_cell.length_c   1.000
_cell.angle_alpha   90.00
_cell.angle_beta   90.00
_cell.angle_gamma   90.00
#
_symmetry.space_group_name_H-M   'P 1'
#
loop_
_entity.id
_entity.type
_entity.pdbx_description
1 polymer ?
#
loop_
_entity_poly.entity_id
_entity_poly.type
_entity_poly.pdbx_seq_one_letter_code
_entity_poly.pdbx_strand_id
1 'polypeptide(L)'
;MQISKPHSALLILGHGSTENPDSSQPSWDHADKIRAAGNFGSVHCAFWKEEPSFRQIWPTIEEDEIFIVPNFISEGYFTRQVIPRELEIEGHTSQRGDKTLHYCDPVGIHESMTDLLIKRALEVIDEGVSPEETALIIVGHGTNLNKKSTDAIKDQVEAIRAKGPKFAEVLDAYMEEAPFVADWKELTDAKTVVVVPFFIADALHSYQDIPVLLGIESEITEAASQREVFRRNPYKMGDRTLYYSSAIGTDPSLAEVILDQVAYFEEHYRS
;
A
#
# COMPACT_ATOMS: atom_id res chain seq x y z
N MET A 1 -10.02 -8.29 15.94
CA MET A 1 -9.60 -8.53 17.37
C MET A 1 -8.63 -7.41 17.74
N GLN A 2 -8.74 -6.80 18.94
CA GLN A 2 -7.81 -5.73 19.34
C GLN A 2 -6.47 -6.35 19.78
N ILE A 3 -5.41 -6.13 19.01
CA ILE A 3 -4.05 -6.58 19.35
C ILE A 3 -3.55 -5.78 20.56
N SER A 4 -3.00 -6.47 21.56
CA SER A 4 -2.32 -5.87 22.70
C SER A 4 -1.10 -6.71 23.06
N LYS A 5 0.09 -6.17 22.83
CA LYS A 5 1.41 -6.79 22.98
C LYS A 5 2.37 -5.85 23.75
N PRO A 6 2.07 -5.48 25.00
CA PRO A 6 2.82 -4.44 25.74
C PRO A 6 4.28 -4.81 26.05
N HIS A 7 4.68 -6.07 25.81
CA HIS A 7 6.04 -6.57 26.05
C HIS A 7 6.74 -6.98 24.74
N SER A 8 6.14 -6.70 23.60
CA SER A 8 6.70 -7.02 22.28
C SER A 8 6.91 -5.73 21.49
N ALA A 9 7.86 -5.75 20.58
CA ALA A 9 8.08 -4.68 19.61
C ALA A 9 7.32 -4.98 18.30
N LEU A 10 6.90 -3.92 17.61
CA LEU A 10 6.47 -3.97 16.22
C LEU A 10 7.55 -3.30 15.35
N LEU A 11 8.02 -4.00 14.34
CA LEU A 11 8.94 -3.50 13.34
C LEU A 11 8.27 -3.44 11.96
N ILE A 12 8.00 -2.26 11.46
CA ILE A 12 7.43 -2.02 10.14
C ILE A 12 8.57 -1.83 9.14
N LEU A 13 8.59 -2.62 8.08
CA LEU A 13 9.64 -2.59 7.08
C LEU A 13 9.15 -1.99 5.77
N GLY A 14 9.87 -1.00 5.25
CA GLY A 14 9.59 -0.37 3.97
C GLY A 14 10.77 -0.41 2.99
N HIS A 15 10.52 -0.04 1.75
CA HIS A 15 11.59 0.10 0.76
C HIS A 15 12.40 1.37 0.99
N GLY A 16 11.70 2.48 1.27
CA GLY A 16 12.31 3.82 1.31
C GLY A 16 12.79 4.29 -0.06
N SER A 17 13.38 5.46 -0.12
CA SER A 17 13.97 6.03 -1.34
C SER A 17 15.11 6.98 -0.98
N THR A 18 16.17 6.97 -1.77
CA THR A 18 17.25 7.97 -1.67
C THR A 18 16.90 9.29 -2.36
N GLU A 19 15.82 9.32 -3.13
CA GLU A 19 15.45 10.46 -4.00
C GLU A 19 14.21 11.21 -3.49
N ASN A 20 13.30 10.51 -2.80
CA ASN A 20 12.04 11.10 -2.37
C ASN A 20 11.69 10.68 -0.92
N PRO A 21 11.75 11.63 0.05
CA PRO A 21 11.44 11.36 1.45
C PRO A 21 9.97 10.98 1.69
N ASP A 22 9.05 11.33 0.78
CA ASP A 22 7.64 10.96 0.90
C ASP A 22 7.43 9.43 0.77
N SER A 23 8.45 8.69 0.30
CA SER A 23 8.37 7.23 0.14
C SER A 23 8.29 6.48 1.47
N SER A 24 8.93 6.97 2.53
CA SER A 24 8.91 6.36 3.87
C SER A 24 7.86 6.97 4.79
N GLN A 25 7.41 8.20 4.52
CA GLN A 25 6.52 8.96 5.39
C GLN A 25 5.25 8.18 5.82
N PRO A 26 4.52 7.47 4.93
CA PRO A 26 3.35 6.70 5.35
C PRO A 26 3.67 5.62 6.40
N SER A 27 4.83 4.96 6.30
CA SER A 27 5.24 3.97 7.31
C SER A 27 5.44 4.61 8.69
N TRP A 28 6.02 5.82 8.73
CA TRP A 28 6.18 6.58 9.96
C TRP A 28 4.84 7.02 10.53
N ASP A 29 3.92 7.52 9.69
CA ASP A 29 2.59 7.96 10.11
C ASP A 29 1.79 6.80 10.71
N HIS A 30 1.87 5.61 10.11
CA HIS A 30 1.24 4.40 10.64
C HIS A 30 1.88 3.96 11.95
N ALA A 31 3.22 3.99 12.05
CA ALA A 31 3.92 3.69 13.28
C ALA A 31 3.52 4.63 14.42
N ASP A 32 3.39 5.93 14.14
CA ASP A 32 2.96 6.92 15.12
C ASP A 32 1.52 6.67 15.60
N LYS A 33 0.61 6.33 14.68
CA LYS A 33 -0.78 5.96 15.03
C LYS A 33 -0.82 4.73 15.93
N ILE A 34 -0.07 3.66 15.59
CA ILE A 34 -0.01 2.42 16.37
C ILE A 34 0.66 2.69 17.73
N ARG A 35 1.70 3.50 17.77
CA ARG A 35 2.40 3.92 18.98
C ARG A 35 1.47 4.67 19.93
N ALA A 36 0.71 5.61 19.39
CA ALA A 36 -0.28 6.38 20.16
C ALA A 36 -1.41 5.51 20.73
N ALA A 37 -1.76 4.41 20.05
CA ALA A 37 -2.76 3.46 20.52
C ALA A 37 -2.25 2.53 21.64
N GLY A 38 -0.91 2.45 21.86
CA GLY A 38 -0.32 1.64 22.92
C GLY A 38 -0.45 0.14 22.74
N ASN A 39 -0.54 -0.32 21.49
CA ASN A 39 -0.71 -1.75 21.18
C ASN A 39 0.53 -2.58 21.49
N PHE A 40 1.74 -1.99 21.39
CA PHE A 40 3.04 -2.63 21.57
C PHE A 40 3.88 -1.89 22.61
N GLY A 41 4.90 -2.57 23.15
CA GLY A 41 5.91 -1.96 24.02
C GLY A 41 6.69 -0.87 23.28
N SER A 42 7.11 -1.17 22.05
CA SER A 42 7.68 -0.19 21.13
C SER A 42 7.25 -0.43 19.69
N VAL A 43 7.34 0.62 18.85
CA VAL A 43 7.03 0.53 17.42
C VAL A 43 8.16 1.21 16.64
N HIS A 44 8.73 0.51 15.70
CA HIS A 44 9.89 0.93 14.91
C HIS A 44 9.59 0.84 13.41
N CYS A 45 10.32 1.66 12.64
CA CYS A 45 10.39 1.53 11.19
C CYS A 45 11.82 1.29 10.75
N ALA A 46 12.03 0.51 9.70
CA ALA A 46 13.32 0.40 9.04
C ALA A 46 13.12 0.24 7.52
N PHE A 47 14.14 0.65 6.75
CA PHE A 47 14.03 0.76 5.31
C PHE A 47 15.23 0.14 4.59
N TRP A 48 15.01 -0.23 3.33
CA TRP A 48 16.09 -0.72 2.47
C TRP A 48 16.98 0.41 1.95
N LYS A 49 16.38 1.54 1.59
CA LYS A 49 17.05 2.67 0.93
C LYS A 49 17.22 3.92 1.80
N GLU A 50 16.72 3.91 3.03
CA GLU A 50 16.76 5.03 3.97
C GLU A 50 17.22 4.56 5.35
N GLU A 51 17.58 5.51 6.20
CA GLU A 51 17.85 5.25 7.62
C GLU A 51 16.58 5.42 8.47
N PRO A 52 16.43 4.62 9.53
CA PRO A 52 17.32 3.51 9.92
C PRO A 52 17.19 2.33 8.94
N SER A 53 18.33 1.78 8.51
CA SER A 53 18.35 0.63 7.63
C SER A 53 17.98 -0.66 8.38
N PHE A 54 17.65 -1.71 7.64
CA PHE A 54 17.37 -3.03 8.21
C PHE A 54 18.46 -3.55 9.16
N ARG A 55 19.73 -3.14 8.94
CA ARG A 55 20.85 -3.55 9.79
C ARG A 55 21.05 -2.65 11.01
N GLN A 56 20.67 -1.38 10.91
CA GLN A 56 20.86 -0.38 11.96
C GLN A 56 19.78 -0.42 13.04
N ILE A 57 18.64 -1.05 12.77
CA ILE A 57 17.49 -0.99 13.66
C ILE A 57 17.66 -1.79 14.96
N TRP A 58 18.45 -2.86 14.95
CA TRP A 58 18.54 -3.82 16.04
C TRP A 58 18.91 -3.24 17.40
N PRO A 59 19.90 -2.33 17.51
CA PRO A 59 20.26 -1.72 18.78
C PRO A 59 19.18 -0.82 19.41
N THR A 60 18.15 -0.47 18.65
CA THR A 60 17.06 0.40 19.12
C THR A 60 15.86 -0.38 19.67
N ILE A 61 15.84 -1.71 19.50
CA ILE A 61 14.75 -2.58 19.95
C ILE A 61 15.20 -3.30 21.21
N GLU A 62 14.56 -3.00 22.33
CA GLU A 62 14.90 -3.59 23.62
C GLU A 62 14.17 -4.93 23.87
N GLU A 63 12.95 -5.06 23.34
CA GLU A 63 12.08 -6.23 23.54
C GLU A 63 12.68 -7.51 22.94
N ASP A 64 12.40 -8.64 23.61
CA ASP A 64 12.87 -9.98 23.20
C ASP A 64 11.94 -10.60 22.14
N GLU A 65 10.69 -10.14 22.02
CA GLU A 65 9.72 -10.60 21.04
C GLU A 65 9.42 -9.48 20.05
N ILE A 66 9.60 -9.74 18.76
CA ILE A 66 9.49 -8.74 17.70
C ILE A 66 8.59 -9.25 16.59
N PHE A 67 7.49 -8.55 16.34
CA PHE A 67 6.65 -8.75 15.14
C PHE A 67 7.15 -7.87 14.02
N ILE A 68 7.45 -8.48 12.88
CA ILE A 68 8.01 -7.82 11.70
C ILE A 68 6.98 -7.83 10.59
N VAL A 69 6.46 -6.67 10.23
CA VAL A 69 5.44 -6.51 9.19
C VAL A 69 6.03 -5.79 7.99
N PRO A 70 6.16 -6.47 6.83
CA PRO A 70 6.55 -5.83 5.59
C PRO A 70 5.44 -4.90 5.08
N ASN A 71 5.69 -3.59 5.07
CA ASN A 71 4.82 -2.60 4.45
C ASN A 71 5.07 -2.55 2.94
N PHE A 72 4.64 -3.62 2.25
CA PHE A 72 4.78 -3.84 0.82
C PHE A 72 3.45 -4.24 0.22
N ILE A 73 3.22 -3.85 -1.03
CA ILE A 73 1.93 -4.03 -1.72
C ILE A 73 1.68 -5.48 -2.14
N SER A 74 2.71 -6.30 -2.25
CA SER A 74 2.60 -7.70 -2.67
C SER A 74 3.74 -8.53 -2.11
N GLU A 75 3.58 -9.83 -2.15
CA GLU A 75 4.70 -10.73 -2.04
C GLU A 75 5.62 -10.63 -3.24
N GLY A 76 6.93 -10.70 -3.03
CA GLY A 76 7.88 -10.63 -4.11
C GLY A 76 9.31 -10.87 -3.67
N TYR A 77 10.26 -10.46 -4.53
CA TYR A 77 11.69 -10.62 -4.27
C TYR A 77 12.12 -10.00 -2.93
N PHE A 78 11.60 -8.81 -2.60
CA PHE A 78 11.92 -8.15 -1.35
C PHE A 78 11.44 -8.93 -0.12
N THR A 79 10.16 -9.27 -0.08
CA THR A 79 9.56 -9.91 1.09
C THR A 79 9.99 -11.38 1.27
N ARG A 80 10.34 -12.08 0.16
CA ARG A 80 10.72 -13.49 0.22
C ARG A 80 12.22 -13.75 0.23
N GLN A 81 13.05 -12.80 -0.19
CA GLN A 81 14.49 -13.01 -0.30
C GLN A 81 15.32 -11.91 0.36
N VAL A 82 15.08 -10.62 0.05
CA VAL A 82 15.91 -9.53 0.55
C VAL A 82 15.74 -9.37 2.06
N ILE A 83 14.51 -9.18 2.53
CA ILE A 83 14.22 -9.00 3.96
C ILE A 83 14.68 -10.19 4.79
N PRO A 84 14.31 -11.46 4.46
CA PRO A 84 14.77 -12.60 5.22
C PRO A 84 16.29 -12.71 5.30
N ARG A 85 16.99 -12.47 4.18
CA ARG A 85 18.46 -12.49 4.15
C ARG A 85 19.08 -11.39 5.02
N GLU A 86 18.60 -10.16 4.93
CA GLU A 86 19.18 -9.01 5.65
C GLU A 86 18.91 -9.07 7.16
N LEU A 87 17.80 -9.66 7.56
CA LEU A 87 17.40 -9.82 8.96
C LEU A 87 17.72 -11.19 9.54
N GLU A 88 18.29 -12.10 8.74
CA GLU A 88 18.62 -13.49 9.14
C GLU A 88 17.37 -14.25 9.62
N ILE A 89 16.26 -14.11 8.87
CA ILE A 89 14.97 -14.76 9.16
C ILE A 89 14.86 -16.07 8.39
N GLU A 90 14.47 -17.14 9.09
CA GLU A 90 14.16 -18.46 8.53
C GLU A 90 12.72 -18.84 8.87
N GLY A 91 11.86 -18.91 7.86
CA GLY A 91 10.43 -19.20 8.05
C GLY A 91 9.65 -18.05 8.70
N HIS A 92 8.54 -18.37 9.34
CA HIS A 92 7.68 -17.37 9.99
C HIS A 92 8.16 -16.99 11.39
N THR A 93 8.87 -17.90 12.09
CA THR A 93 9.45 -17.62 13.41
C THR A 93 10.91 -18.05 13.41
N SER A 94 11.79 -17.17 13.84
CA SER A 94 13.23 -17.44 13.94
C SER A 94 13.83 -16.78 15.18
N GLN A 95 15.04 -17.22 15.56
CA GLN A 95 15.79 -16.70 16.69
C GLN A 95 16.98 -15.89 16.21
N ARG A 96 17.19 -14.71 16.80
CA ARG A 96 18.38 -13.89 16.61
C ARG A 96 18.97 -13.49 17.96
N GLY A 97 19.96 -14.24 18.41
CA GLY A 97 20.47 -14.12 19.78
C GLY A 97 19.39 -14.50 20.79
N ASP A 98 19.05 -13.58 21.67
CA ASP A 98 17.98 -13.69 22.67
C ASP A 98 16.60 -13.26 22.16
N LYS A 99 16.52 -12.71 20.93
CA LYS A 99 15.28 -12.20 20.36
C LYS A 99 14.55 -13.23 19.52
N THR A 100 13.23 -13.30 19.69
CA THR A 100 12.32 -14.10 18.86
C THR A 100 11.69 -13.18 17.81
N LEU A 101 11.88 -13.51 16.54
CA LEU A 101 11.39 -12.76 15.39
C LEU A 101 10.18 -13.47 14.79
N HIS A 102 9.07 -12.76 14.68
CA HIS A 102 7.84 -13.20 14.03
C HIS A 102 7.67 -12.44 12.72
N TYR A 103 7.88 -13.12 11.60
CA TYR A 103 7.83 -12.54 10.27
C TYR A 103 6.43 -12.72 9.68
N CYS A 104 5.67 -11.62 9.64
CA CYS A 104 4.32 -11.55 9.09
C CYS A 104 4.33 -11.46 7.56
N ASP A 105 3.18 -11.71 6.96
CA ASP A 105 2.97 -11.48 5.54
C ASP A 105 2.91 -9.97 5.21
N PRO A 106 3.17 -9.55 3.96
CA PRO A 106 3.09 -8.13 3.58
C PRO A 106 1.65 -7.61 3.62
N VAL A 107 1.49 -6.33 3.96
CA VAL A 107 0.17 -5.69 4.13
C VAL A 107 -0.72 -5.78 2.89
N GLY A 108 -0.14 -5.68 1.68
CA GLY A 108 -0.90 -5.60 0.43
C GLY A 108 -1.67 -6.86 0.05
N ILE A 109 -1.36 -8.02 0.67
CA ILE A 109 -2.10 -9.27 0.41
C ILE A 109 -3.16 -9.57 1.48
N HIS A 110 -3.27 -8.74 2.53
CA HIS A 110 -4.29 -8.95 3.56
C HIS A 110 -5.69 -8.62 3.04
N GLU A 111 -6.69 -9.39 3.46
CA GLU A 111 -8.09 -9.21 3.00
C GLU A 111 -8.68 -7.84 3.35
N SER A 112 -8.23 -7.21 4.44
CA SER A 112 -8.64 -5.85 4.84
C SER A 112 -8.29 -4.79 3.79
N MET A 113 -7.33 -5.04 2.89
CA MET A 113 -6.98 -4.11 1.80
C MET A 113 -8.14 -3.89 0.84
N THR A 114 -9.01 -4.89 0.65
CA THR A 114 -10.19 -4.78 -0.22
C THR A 114 -11.14 -3.69 0.28
N ASP A 115 -11.44 -3.66 1.58
CA ASP A 115 -12.30 -2.65 2.16
C ASP A 115 -11.64 -1.26 2.17
N LEU A 116 -10.33 -1.22 2.36
CA LEU A 116 -9.56 0.01 2.31
C LEU A 116 -9.56 0.64 0.90
N LEU A 117 -9.43 -0.18 -0.17
CA LEU A 117 -9.55 0.26 -1.55
C LEU A 117 -10.94 0.84 -1.86
N ILE A 118 -12.00 0.15 -1.44
CA ILE A 118 -13.36 0.63 -1.60
C ILE A 118 -13.56 1.97 -0.87
N LYS A 119 -13.13 2.05 0.39
CA LYS A 119 -13.17 3.28 1.20
C LYS A 119 -12.45 4.43 0.50
N ARG A 120 -11.22 4.22 0.05
CA ARG A 120 -10.41 5.24 -0.65
C ARG A 120 -11.09 5.73 -1.92
N ALA A 121 -11.67 4.84 -2.71
CA ALA A 121 -12.40 5.22 -3.92
C ALA A 121 -13.64 6.08 -3.61
N LEU A 122 -14.38 5.72 -2.55
CA LEU A 122 -15.57 6.46 -2.14
C LEU A 122 -15.27 7.83 -1.51
N GLU A 123 -14.12 7.99 -0.86
CA GLU A 123 -13.72 9.24 -0.23
C GLU A 123 -13.32 10.34 -1.24
N VAL A 124 -12.91 9.97 -2.45
CA VAL A 124 -12.42 10.93 -3.44
C VAL A 124 -13.52 11.42 -4.39
N ILE A 125 -14.62 10.69 -4.53
CA ILE A 125 -15.76 11.11 -5.35
C ILE A 125 -16.64 12.12 -4.61
N ASP A 126 -17.21 13.08 -5.33
CA ASP A 126 -18.05 14.13 -4.76
C ASP A 126 -19.38 13.57 -4.21
N GLU A 127 -19.96 14.26 -3.22
CA GLU A 127 -21.31 13.98 -2.76
C GLU A 127 -22.31 14.07 -3.94
N GLY A 128 -23.15 13.02 -4.07
CA GLY A 128 -24.15 12.92 -5.13
C GLY A 128 -23.68 12.22 -6.39
N VAL A 129 -22.41 11.83 -6.51
CA VAL A 129 -21.94 10.90 -7.53
C VAL A 129 -22.30 9.49 -7.11
N SER A 130 -23.06 8.77 -7.96
CA SER A 130 -23.43 7.37 -7.71
C SER A 130 -22.23 6.44 -7.95
N PRO A 131 -21.76 5.71 -6.94
CA PRO A 131 -20.74 4.69 -7.15
C PRO A 131 -21.18 3.61 -8.13
N GLU A 132 -22.48 3.24 -8.16
CA GLU A 132 -23.03 2.25 -9.09
C GLU A 132 -22.98 2.70 -10.56
N GLU A 133 -22.74 3.99 -10.83
CA GLU A 133 -22.55 4.55 -12.17
C GLU A 133 -21.08 4.92 -12.44
N THR A 134 -20.20 4.64 -11.48
CA THR A 134 -18.77 4.97 -11.51
C THR A 134 -17.92 3.72 -11.74
N ALA A 135 -16.97 3.78 -12.68
CA ALA A 135 -15.95 2.74 -12.81
C ALA A 135 -14.80 2.99 -11.83
N LEU A 136 -14.37 1.95 -11.12
CA LEU A 136 -13.15 1.96 -10.30
C LEU A 136 -12.01 1.31 -11.09
N ILE A 137 -10.90 2.03 -11.24
CA ILE A 137 -9.66 1.51 -11.82
C ILE A 137 -8.59 1.48 -10.72
N ILE A 138 -8.07 0.29 -10.43
CA ILE A 138 -6.95 0.09 -9.51
C ILE A 138 -5.68 0.08 -10.35
N VAL A 139 -4.75 0.99 -10.05
CA VAL A 139 -3.52 1.14 -10.85
C VAL A 139 -2.32 0.60 -10.10
N GLY A 140 -1.57 -0.28 -10.78
CA GLY A 140 -0.29 -0.76 -10.32
C GLY A 140 0.86 -0.43 -11.27
N HIS A 141 2.09 -0.78 -10.85
CA HIS A 141 3.26 -0.57 -11.68
C HIS A 141 3.18 -1.41 -12.96
N GLY A 142 2.91 -2.71 -12.81
CA GLY A 142 3.03 -3.69 -13.87
C GLY A 142 4.50 -3.95 -14.22
N THR A 143 4.90 -5.18 -14.28
CA THR A 143 6.27 -5.53 -14.70
C THR A 143 6.34 -6.97 -15.16
N ASN A 144 6.97 -7.19 -16.29
CA ASN A 144 7.24 -8.54 -16.80
C ASN A 144 8.19 -9.34 -15.90
N LEU A 145 8.85 -8.69 -14.92
CA LEU A 145 9.83 -9.32 -14.04
C LEU A 145 9.20 -9.98 -12.81
N ASN A 146 8.03 -9.51 -12.37
CA ASN A 146 7.35 -10.03 -11.20
C ASN A 146 5.82 -10.01 -11.35
N LYS A 147 5.25 -11.14 -11.74
CA LYS A 147 3.79 -11.29 -11.90
C LYS A 147 3.00 -11.13 -10.60
N LYS A 148 3.62 -11.29 -9.43
CA LYS A 148 2.91 -11.26 -8.14
C LYS A 148 2.32 -9.89 -7.79
N SER A 149 2.93 -8.79 -8.25
CA SER A 149 2.34 -7.47 -8.06
C SER A 149 1.07 -7.29 -8.91
N THR A 150 1.09 -7.80 -10.12
CA THR A 150 -0.07 -7.83 -11.02
C THR A 150 -1.15 -8.76 -10.47
N ASP A 151 -0.78 -9.96 -10.02
CA ASP A 151 -1.71 -10.91 -9.41
C ASP A 151 -2.39 -10.32 -8.17
N ALA A 152 -1.64 -9.64 -7.29
CA ALA A 152 -2.20 -8.98 -6.10
C ALA A 152 -3.29 -7.95 -6.45
N ILE A 153 -3.11 -7.18 -7.54
CA ILE A 153 -4.14 -6.23 -7.99
C ILE A 153 -5.36 -6.96 -8.54
N LYS A 154 -5.17 -8.01 -9.35
CA LYS A 154 -6.26 -8.83 -9.88
C LYS A 154 -7.06 -9.47 -8.76
N ASP A 155 -6.39 -10.00 -7.73
CA ASP A 155 -7.04 -10.57 -6.56
C ASP A 155 -7.89 -9.52 -5.83
N GLN A 156 -7.41 -8.27 -5.71
CA GLN A 156 -8.20 -7.17 -5.13
C GLN A 156 -9.41 -6.81 -6.01
N VAL A 157 -9.25 -6.74 -7.32
CA VAL A 157 -10.35 -6.49 -8.26
C VAL A 157 -11.44 -7.56 -8.11
N GLU A 158 -11.05 -8.84 -8.11
CA GLU A 158 -11.99 -9.95 -7.92
C GLU A 158 -12.65 -9.93 -6.52
N ALA A 159 -11.88 -9.61 -5.47
CA ALA A 159 -12.41 -9.50 -4.12
C ALA A 159 -13.42 -8.36 -3.98
N ILE A 160 -13.20 -7.19 -4.63
CA ILE A 160 -14.16 -6.09 -4.66
C ILE A 160 -15.43 -6.50 -5.42
N ARG A 161 -15.28 -7.15 -6.58
CA ARG A 161 -16.43 -7.66 -7.37
C ARG A 161 -17.26 -8.66 -6.57
N ALA A 162 -16.60 -9.54 -5.81
CA ALA A 162 -17.27 -10.55 -4.97
C ALA A 162 -18.07 -9.94 -3.81
N LYS A 163 -17.73 -8.73 -3.34
CA LYS A 163 -18.49 -8.00 -2.31
C LYS A 163 -19.81 -7.40 -2.83
N GLY A 164 -20.08 -7.53 -4.12
CA GLY A 164 -21.31 -7.06 -4.77
C GLY A 164 -21.15 -5.73 -5.51
N PRO A 165 -22.18 -5.28 -6.23
CA PRO A 165 -22.11 -4.16 -7.15
C PRO A 165 -22.06 -2.82 -6.40
N LYS A 166 -20.86 -2.43 -5.92
CA LYS A 166 -20.62 -1.10 -5.34
C LYS A 166 -20.21 -0.09 -6.40
N PHE A 167 -19.62 -0.54 -7.51
CA PHE A 167 -19.20 0.25 -8.65
C PHE A 167 -19.80 -0.34 -9.92
N ALA A 168 -19.98 0.48 -10.97
CA ALA A 168 -20.45 0.01 -12.28
C ALA A 168 -19.50 -1.06 -12.82
N GLU A 169 -18.20 -0.79 -12.70
CA GLU A 169 -17.12 -1.69 -13.11
C GLU A 169 -15.96 -1.56 -12.12
N VAL A 170 -15.19 -2.63 -11.94
CA VAL A 170 -13.94 -2.63 -11.19
C VAL A 170 -12.87 -3.23 -12.09
N LEU A 171 -11.82 -2.48 -12.38
CA LEU A 171 -10.82 -2.79 -13.39
C LEU A 171 -9.42 -2.67 -12.81
N ASP A 172 -8.48 -3.44 -13.34
CA ASP A 172 -7.05 -3.27 -13.14
C ASP A 172 -6.44 -2.53 -14.34
N ALA A 173 -5.44 -1.71 -14.07
CA ALA A 173 -4.61 -1.10 -15.10
C ALA A 173 -3.17 -0.90 -14.59
N TYR A 174 -2.23 -0.79 -15.51
CA TYR A 174 -0.81 -0.76 -15.16
C TYR A 174 -0.07 0.34 -15.91
N MET A 175 1.07 0.75 -15.36
CA MET A 175 1.93 1.75 -15.98
C MET A 175 2.76 1.16 -17.11
N GLU A 176 3.29 -0.07 -16.95
CA GLU A 176 4.30 -0.67 -17.83
C GLU A 176 3.83 -1.94 -18.57
N GLU A 177 2.62 -2.44 -18.32
CA GLU A 177 2.03 -3.58 -19.02
C GLU A 177 0.54 -3.39 -19.30
N ALA A 178 0.00 -4.18 -20.22
CA ALA A 178 -1.43 -4.14 -20.54
C ALA A 178 -2.29 -4.84 -19.44
N PRO A 179 -3.49 -4.32 -19.16
CA PRO A 179 -4.08 -3.12 -19.74
C PRO A 179 -3.41 -1.83 -19.24
N PHE A 180 -2.99 -0.97 -20.18
CA PHE A 180 -2.27 0.25 -19.81
C PHE A 180 -3.21 1.31 -19.20
N VAL A 181 -2.77 1.94 -18.12
CA VAL A 181 -3.51 3.06 -17.50
C VAL A 181 -3.66 4.25 -18.46
N ALA A 182 -2.72 4.42 -19.39
CA ALA A 182 -2.81 5.45 -20.43
C ALA A 182 -4.03 5.27 -21.36
N ASP A 183 -4.48 4.04 -21.52
CA ASP A 183 -5.62 3.68 -22.37
C ASP A 183 -6.94 3.61 -21.57
N TRP A 184 -7.01 4.22 -20.38
CA TRP A 184 -8.16 4.11 -19.46
C TRP A 184 -9.51 4.46 -20.12
N LYS A 185 -9.51 5.33 -21.14
CA LYS A 185 -10.71 5.72 -21.88
C LYS A 185 -11.26 4.58 -22.76
N GLU A 186 -10.42 3.60 -23.09
CA GLU A 186 -10.77 2.43 -23.87
C GLU A 186 -11.15 1.24 -22.97
N LEU A 187 -10.77 1.29 -21.68
CA LEU A 187 -11.05 0.22 -20.72
C LEU A 187 -12.50 0.23 -20.21
N THR A 188 -13.19 1.38 -20.24
CA THR A 188 -14.57 1.51 -19.76
C THR A 188 -15.32 2.59 -20.55
N ASP A 189 -16.64 2.40 -20.68
CA ASP A 189 -17.56 3.43 -21.24
C ASP A 189 -18.18 4.32 -20.15
N ALA A 190 -17.87 4.09 -18.88
CA ALA A 190 -18.41 4.87 -17.77
C ALA A 190 -18.09 6.37 -17.91
N LYS A 191 -19.08 7.20 -17.60
CA LYS A 191 -18.91 8.67 -17.66
C LYS A 191 -18.16 9.21 -16.45
N THR A 192 -18.18 8.50 -15.35
CA THR A 192 -17.43 8.80 -14.15
C THR A 192 -16.45 7.68 -13.85
N VAL A 193 -15.20 8.02 -13.63
CA VAL A 193 -14.12 7.07 -13.34
C VAL A 193 -13.37 7.54 -12.10
N VAL A 194 -13.12 6.64 -11.17
CA VAL A 194 -12.23 6.86 -10.03
C VAL A 194 -11.00 5.96 -10.18
N VAL A 195 -9.83 6.56 -10.03
CA VAL A 195 -8.53 5.87 -10.15
C VAL A 195 -7.85 5.86 -8.80
N VAL A 196 -7.49 4.67 -8.31
CA VAL A 196 -6.81 4.46 -7.04
C VAL A 196 -5.46 3.78 -7.28
N PRO A 197 -4.34 4.47 -7.03
CA PRO A 197 -3.01 3.85 -7.08
C PRO A 197 -2.82 2.82 -5.96
N PHE A 198 -2.46 1.59 -6.33
CA PHE A 198 -2.17 0.50 -5.39
C PHE A 198 -0.68 0.49 -5.05
N PHE A 199 -0.24 1.54 -4.34
CA PHE A 199 1.12 1.77 -3.88
C PHE A 199 1.15 2.08 -2.39
N ILE A 200 2.30 1.84 -1.75
CA ILE A 200 2.48 2.09 -0.30
C ILE A 200 2.63 3.58 0.01
N ALA A 201 3.09 4.38 -0.94
CA ALA A 201 3.34 5.81 -0.74
C ALA A 201 2.98 6.63 -1.97
N ASP A 202 2.66 7.89 -1.74
CA ASP A 202 2.65 8.91 -2.79
C ASP A 202 4.09 9.35 -3.05
N ALA A 203 4.67 8.81 -4.12
CA ALA A 203 6.01 9.12 -4.60
C ALA A 203 5.95 9.49 -6.09
N LEU A 204 7.08 9.44 -6.79
CA LEU A 204 7.19 9.87 -8.19
C LEU A 204 6.09 9.29 -9.09
N HIS A 205 5.77 8.01 -8.94
CA HIS A 205 4.70 7.38 -9.74
C HIS A 205 3.32 8.02 -9.51
N SER A 206 2.95 8.26 -8.26
CA SER A 206 1.64 8.86 -7.92
C SER A 206 1.56 10.35 -8.24
N TYR A 207 2.69 11.08 -8.16
CA TYR A 207 2.69 12.53 -8.43
C TYR A 207 2.93 12.88 -9.89
N GLN A 208 3.72 12.09 -10.60
CA GLN A 208 4.27 12.46 -11.91
C GLN A 208 3.79 11.51 -13.00
N ASP A 209 4.13 10.23 -12.89
CA ASP A 209 3.94 9.30 -14.00
C ASP A 209 2.46 9.03 -14.29
N ILE A 210 1.70 8.61 -13.27
CA ILE A 210 0.27 8.28 -13.44
C ILE A 210 -0.54 9.50 -13.86
N PRO A 211 -0.38 10.71 -13.30
CA PRO A 211 -1.08 11.90 -13.78
C PRO A 211 -0.85 12.21 -15.26
N VAL A 212 0.37 12.02 -15.76
CA VAL A 212 0.68 12.19 -17.19
C VAL A 212 0.04 11.08 -18.02
N LEU A 213 0.13 9.82 -17.58
CA LEU A 213 -0.50 8.68 -18.27
C LEU A 213 -2.03 8.82 -18.33
N LEU A 214 -2.65 9.38 -17.30
CA LEU A 214 -4.09 9.66 -17.28
C LEU A 214 -4.46 10.88 -18.16
N GLY A 215 -3.49 11.70 -18.55
CA GLY A 215 -3.69 12.94 -19.30
C GLY A 215 -4.26 14.08 -18.45
N ILE A 216 -4.16 14.00 -17.12
CA ILE A 216 -4.54 15.10 -16.20
C ILE A 216 -3.40 16.10 -15.97
N GLU A 217 -2.17 15.70 -16.29
CA GLU A 217 -0.99 16.57 -16.41
C GLU A 217 -0.41 16.48 -17.82
N SER A 218 0.20 17.57 -18.28
CA SER A 218 0.78 17.62 -19.63
C SER A 218 2.21 17.12 -19.70
N GLU A 219 2.95 17.23 -18.59
CA GLU A 219 4.36 16.87 -18.49
C GLU A 219 4.76 16.56 -17.05
N ILE A 220 5.84 15.81 -16.89
CA ILE A 220 6.48 15.57 -15.59
C ILE A 220 7.14 16.86 -15.14
N THR A 221 6.86 17.30 -13.91
CA THR A 221 7.51 18.45 -13.29
C THR A 221 8.53 18.00 -12.25
N GLU A 222 9.60 18.78 -12.06
CA GLU A 222 10.67 18.48 -11.09
C GLU A 222 10.31 18.83 -9.63
N ALA A 223 9.05 19.18 -9.35
CA ALA A 223 8.63 19.54 -8.01
C ALA A 223 8.66 18.32 -7.07
N ALA A 224 9.30 18.47 -5.92
CA ALA A 224 9.54 17.40 -4.95
C ALA A 224 8.26 16.80 -4.35
N SER A 225 7.15 17.54 -4.32
CA SER A 225 5.84 17.06 -3.85
C SER A 225 4.74 17.73 -4.65
N GLN A 226 3.90 16.92 -5.31
CA GLN A 226 2.83 17.41 -6.18
C GLN A 226 1.45 16.99 -5.67
N ARG A 227 1.24 17.06 -4.36
CA ARG A 227 -0.04 16.70 -3.71
C ARG A 227 -1.24 17.48 -4.25
N GLU A 228 -1.02 18.58 -4.93
CA GLU A 228 -2.08 19.36 -5.60
C GLU A 228 -2.84 18.53 -6.65
N VAL A 229 -2.20 17.53 -7.26
CA VAL A 229 -2.88 16.63 -8.20
C VAL A 229 -4.06 15.89 -7.55
N PHE A 230 -3.99 15.57 -6.27
CA PHE A 230 -5.09 14.92 -5.55
C PHE A 230 -6.19 15.88 -5.08
N ARG A 231 -5.90 17.19 -5.03
CA ARG A 231 -6.82 18.23 -4.56
C ARG A 231 -7.67 18.85 -5.67
N ARG A 232 -7.21 18.74 -6.93
CA ARG A 232 -7.89 19.33 -8.10
C ARG A 232 -9.04 18.48 -8.64
N ASN A 233 -9.42 17.39 -7.96
CA ASN A 233 -10.60 16.61 -8.31
C ASN A 233 -11.88 17.47 -8.33
N PRO A 234 -12.85 17.19 -9.22
CA PRO A 234 -12.77 16.24 -10.33
C PRO A 234 -12.10 16.80 -11.58
N TYR A 235 -11.45 15.96 -12.37
CA TYR A 235 -10.89 16.31 -13.67
C TYR A 235 -11.93 16.12 -14.78
N LYS A 236 -12.18 17.18 -15.58
CA LYS A 236 -13.07 17.09 -16.74
C LYS A 236 -12.29 16.67 -17.98
N MET A 237 -12.54 15.45 -18.46
CA MET A 237 -11.83 14.78 -19.54
C MET A 237 -12.71 14.63 -20.78
N GLY A 238 -13.10 15.74 -21.40
CA GLY A 238 -14.08 15.77 -22.47
C GLY A 238 -15.49 15.57 -21.93
N ASP A 239 -16.16 14.48 -22.32
CA ASP A 239 -17.49 14.11 -21.85
C ASP A 239 -17.47 13.20 -20.61
N ARG A 240 -16.27 12.93 -20.04
CA ARG A 240 -16.07 12.10 -18.84
C ARG A 240 -15.55 12.92 -17.68
N THR A 241 -15.77 12.40 -16.48
CA THR A 241 -15.24 12.94 -15.23
C THR A 241 -14.32 11.90 -14.59
N LEU A 242 -13.09 12.31 -14.25
CA LEU A 242 -12.11 11.45 -13.62
C LEU A 242 -11.78 12.00 -12.23
N TYR A 243 -11.78 11.11 -11.24
CA TYR A 243 -11.30 11.34 -9.89
C TYR A 243 -9.99 10.57 -9.71
N TYR A 244 -8.98 11.23 -9.18
CA TYR A 244 -7.68 10.64 -8.93
C TYR A 244 -7.35 10.71 -7.44
N SER A 245 -7.22 9.56 -6.78
CA SER A 245 -6.91 9.50 -5.36
C SER A 245 -5.41 9.45 -5.10
N SER A 246 -5.00 9.76 -3.87
CA SER A 246 -3.69 9.40 -3.35
C SER A 246 -3.57 7.87 -3.23
N ALA A 247 -2.32 7.38 -3.17
CA ALA A 247 -2.02 5.96 -3.06
C ALA A 247 -2.67 5.32 -1.82
N ILE A 248 -3.06 4.06 -1.94
CA ILE A 248 -3.75 3.32 -0.88
C ILE A 248 -2.95 3.29 0.41
N GLY A 249 -1.62 3.20 0.32
CA GLY A 249 -0.72 3.13 1.47
C GLY A 249 -0.65 4.39 2.32
N THR A 250 -1.16 5.53 1.82
CA THR A 250 -1.25 6.78 2.59
C THR A 250 -2.53 6.87 3.44
N ASP A 251 -3.45 5.90 3.33
CA ASP A 251 -4.66 5.91 4.16
C ASP A 251 -4.31 5.61 5.62
N PRO A 252 -4.73 6.47 6.57
CA PRO A 252 -4.47 6.22 7.99
C PRO A 252 -5.00 4.88 8.51
N SER A 253 -5.99 4.28 7.84
CA SER A 253 -6.53 2.96 8.22
C SER A 253 -5.59 1.80 7.83
N LEU A 254 -4.53 2.04 7.03
CA LEU A 254 -3.52 1.01 6.79
C LEU A 254 -2.79 0.60 8.08
N ALA A 255 -2.73 1.46 9.08
CA ALA A 255 -2.24 1.10 10.41
C ALA A 255 -3.02 -0.08 11.01
N GLU A 256 -4.31 -0.20 10.71
CA GLU A 256 -5.15 -1.32 11.16
C GLU A 256 -4.82 -2.59 10.39
N VAL A 257 -4.54 -2.49 9.07
CA VAL A 257 -4.09 -3.63 8.26
C VAL A 257 -2.75 -4.17 8.77
N ILE A 258 -1.84 -3.29 9.21
CA ILE A 258 -0.57 -3.72 9.86
C ILE A 258 -0.85 -4.54 11.13
N LEU A 259 -1.81 -4.11 11.96
CA LEU A 259 -2.21 -4.85 13.15
C LEU A 259 -2.94 -6.15 12.79
N ASP A 260 -3.75 -6.16 11.74
CA ASP A 260 -4.43 -7.35 11.24
C ASP A 260 -3.43 -8.41 10.76
N GLN A 261 -2.31 -8.00 10.14
CA GLN A 261 -1.23 -8.94 9.79
C GLN A 261 -0.59 -9.60 11.02
N VAL A 262 -0.44 -8.86 12.12
CA VAL A 262 0.02 -9.46 13.37
C VAL A 262 -1.02 -10.41 13.94
N ALA A 263 -2.30 -10.06 13.88
CA ALA A 263 -3.39 -10.95 14.32
C ALA A 263 -3.43 -12.22 13.49
N TYR A 264 -3.31 -12.10 12.17
CA TYR A 264 -3.25 -13.23 11.25
C TYR A 264 -2.07 -14.15 11.54
N PHE A 265 -0.88 -13.56 11.81
CA PHE A 265 0.29 -14.33 12.22
C PHE A 265 0.01 -15.15 13.50
N GLU A 266 -0.57 -14.53 14.53
CA GLU A 266 -0.88 -15.19 15.81
C GLU A 266 -1.84 -16.37 15.62
N GLU A 267 -2.80 -16.24 14.70
CA GLU A 267 -3.81 -17.26 14.45
C GLU A 267 -3.27 -18.44 13.62
N HIS A 268 -2.39 -18.18 12.65
CA HIS A 268 -2.04 -19.16 11.62
C HIS A 268 -0.61 -19.70 11.72
N TYR A 269 0.34 -18.94 12.29
CA TYR A 269 1.77 -19.29 12.28
C TYR A 269 2.36 -19.46 13.68
N ARG A 270 1.68 -18.98 14.70
CA ARG A 270 2.12 -19.19 16.08
C ARG A 270 1.71 -20.59 16.54
N SER A 271 2.67 -21.52 16.55
CA SER A 271 2.51 -22.89 17.05
C SER A 271 2.79 -22.96 18.58
#